data_3ddf7a40651254baecec10860d85bf75
#
_entry.id   3ddf7a40651254baecec10860d85bf75
#
_cell.length_a   1.000
_cell.length_b   1.000
_cell.length_c   1.000
_cell.angle_alpha   90.00
_cell.angle_beta   90.00
_cell.angle_gamma   90.00
#
_symmetry.space_group_name_H-M   'P 1'
#
loop_
_entity.id
_entity.type
_entity.pdbx_description
1 polymer ?
#
loop_
_entity_poly.entity_id
_entity_poly.type
_entity_poly.pdbx_seq_one_letter_code
_entity_poly.pdbx_strand_id
1 'polypeptide(L)'
;MSEEVKEPMEETPETAETPDAASEAPETQEPEKKVKKKKEKGITFTREQVEQMELAAKQLESVKDQFTRLTAEYDNYRKRTTKEKDGIYQDAKGDTVKAFLEVYDNLERAAAAEGGEDSPHKKGLDMIFQQFKGILEKLGVTEIQAMGQTFDPEKMSAVMHVDDESLGENEVAQVFQAGFEMNGKVIRYAIVQVAN
;
A
#
# COMPACT_ATOMS: atom_id res chain seq x y z
N MET A 1 40.71 -17.77 30.80
CA MET A 1 40.79 -18.55 29.56
C MET A 1 39.58 -18.12 28.75
N SER A 2 39.84 -17.23 27.86
CA SER A 2 38.86 -16.53 27.01
C SER A 2 38.90 -17.19 25.66
N GLU A 3 37.77 -17.65 25.17
CA GLU A 3 37.63 -18.10 23.77
C GLU A 3 36.72 -17.11 23.05
N GLU A 4 37.35 -16.33 22.21
CA GLU A 4 36.79 -15.42 21.24
C GLU A 4 36.23 -16.22 20.06
N VAL A 5 34.92 -16.18 19.85
CA VAL A 5 34.29 -16.70 18.62
C VAL A 5 34.19 -15.55 17.65
N LYS A 6 34.99 -15.63 16.59
CA LYS A 6 34.91 -14.73 15.42
C LYS A 6 33.74 -15.15 14.52
N GLU A 7 32.81 -14.24 14.30
CA GLU A 7 31.84 -14.31 13.20
C GLU A 7 32.50 -13.91 11.87
N PRO A 8 32.18 -14.59 10.76
CA PRO A 8 32.62 -14.14 9.44
C PRO A 8 31.65 -13.10 8.87
N MET A 9 32.22 -11.97 8.44
CA MET A 9 31.58 -10.94 7.63
C MET A 9 31.18 -11.51 6.27
N GLU A 10 29.93 -11.40 5.92
CA GLU A 10 29.38 -11.69 4.59
C GLU A 10 29.42 -10.40 3.75
N GLU A 11 30.23 -10.45 2.72
CA GLU A 11 30.40 -9.36 1.74
C GLU A 11 29.17 -9.24 0.85
N THR A 12 28.64 -8.05 0.74
CA THR A 12 27.64 -7.66 -0.27
C THR A 12 28.34 -7.32 -1.57
N PRO A 13 27.91 -7.82 -2.73
CA PRO A 13 28.44 -7.31 -4.00
C PRO A 13 27.74 -6.03 -4.44
N GLU A 14 28.59 -5.13 -4.78
CA GLU A 14 28.50 -3.78 -5.28
C GLU A 14 27.73 -3.69 -6.62
N THR A 15 26.90 -2.69 -6.71
CA THR A 15 26.20 -2.20 -7.91
C THR A 15 27.16 -1.88 -9.04
N ALA A 16 26.98 -2.49 -10.21
CA ALA A 16 27.62 -2.08 -11.44
C ALA A 16 26.69 -1.17 -12.25
N GLU A 17 27.15 0.05 -12.46
CA GLU A 17 26.61 1.10 -13.30
C GLU A 17 26.64 0.71 -14.77
N THR A 18 25.61 1.07 -15.51
CA THR A 18 25.56 1.14 -16.96
C THR A 18 26.14 2.47 -17.45
N PRO A 19 27.00 2.52 -18.44
CA PRO A 19 27.19 3.73 -19.21
C PRO A 19 26.48 3.66 -20.57
N ASP A 20 25.69 4.66 -20.80
CA ASP A 20 25.17 5.15 -22.05
C ASP A 20 26.35 5.68 -22.92
N ALA A 21 26.43 5.24 -24.17
CA ALA A 21 27.15 5.96 -25.19
C ALA A 21 26.65 5.57 -26.59
N ALA A 22 25.97 6.50 -27.20
CA ALA A 22 25.75 6.58 -28.64
C ALA A 22 27.09 6.73 -29.36
N SER A 23 27.24 6.11 -30.53
CA SER A 23 27.86 6.75 -31.71
C SER A 23 28.21 5.74 -32.78
N GLU A 24 27.72 6.04 -33.98
CA GLU A 24 28.35 5.89 -35.30
C GLU A 24 28.62 4.50 -35.88
N ALA A 25 27.86 4.27 -36.94
CA ALA A 25 28.21 3.32 -38.00
C ALA A 25 29.43 3.78 -38.79
N PRO A 26 30.21 2.85 -39.35
CA PRO A 26 30.73 3.06 -40.69
C PRO A 26 30.31 1.92 -41.64
N GLU A 27 29.87 2.34 -42.80
CA GLU A 27 29.76 1.55 -44.02
C GLU A 27 31.11 0.88 -44.36
N THR A 28 31.08 -0.41 -44.63
CA THR A 28 32.16 -1.03 -45.38
C THR A 28 31.63 -2.24 -46.19
N GLN A 29 31.53 -2.00 -47.48
CA GLN A 29 31.70 -2.85 -48.63
C GLN A 29 31.66 -4.39 -48.48
N GLU A 30 30.69 -4.96 -49.15
CA GLU A 30 30.62 -6.38 -49.50
C GLU A 30 31.84 -6.85 -50.30
N PRO A 31 32.32 -8.07 -50.09
CA PRO A 31 32.84 -8.88 -51.17
C PRO A 31 31.89 -10.05 -51.47
N GLU A 32 31.41 -10.10 -52.69
CA GLU A 32 30.72 -11.25 -53.28
C GLU A 32 31.52 -12.53 -53.06
N LYS A 33 31.07 -13.38 -52.13
CA LYS A 33 31.50 -14.76 -52.02
C LYS A 33 30.45 -15.67 -52.64
N LYS A 34 30.78 -16.21 -53.81
CA LYS A 34 30.09 -17.30 -54.47
C LYS A 34 29.69 -18.38 -53.46
N VAL A 35 28.41 -18.43 -53.12
CA VAL A 35 27.83 -19.51 -52.31
C VAL A 35 27.78 -20.77 -53.20
N LYS A 36 28.72 -21.67 -53.00
CA LYS A 36 28.61 -23.05 -53.49
C LYS A 36 27.39 -23.67 -52.80
N LYS A 37 26.33 -23.93 -53.58
CA LYS A 37 25.19 -24.78 -53.19
C LYS A 37 25.72 -26.14 -52.73
N LYS A 38 25.89 -26.34 -51.39
CA LYS A 38 25.97 -27.67 -50.80
C LYS A 38 24.61 -28.31 -51.02
N LYS A 39 24.54 -29.42 -51.76
CA LYS A 39 23.38 -30.29 -51.86
C LYS A 39 23.05 -30.70 -50.44
N GLU A 40 21.93 -30.23 -49.91
CA GLU A 40 21.34 -30.74 -48.68
C GLU A 40 21.02 -32.22 -48.91
N LYS A 41 21.70 -33.10 -48.18
CA LYS A 41 21.31 -34.48 -48.07
C LYS A 41 19.99 -34.48 -47.32
N GLY A 42 18.88 -34.70 -48.01
CA GLY A 42 17.55 -34.86 -47.43
C GLY A 42 17.61 -35.95 -46.36
N ILE A 43 17.32 -35.57 -45.13
CA ILE A 43 17.17 -36.52 -44.02
C ILE A 43 15.79 -37.17 -44.20
N THR A 44 15.77 -38.44 -44.52
CA THR A 44 14.51 -39.20 -44.64
C THR A 44 14.15 -39.76 -43.26
N PHE A 45 13.02 -39.33 -42.73
CA PHE A 45 12.48 -39.86 -41.49
C PHE A 45 11.55 -41.04 -41.77
N THR A 46 11.53 -42.04 -40.88
CA THR A 46 10.56 -43.10 -40.91
C THR A 46 9.19 -42.56 -40.44
N ARG A 47 8.06 -43.21 -40.86
CA ARG A 47 6.72 -42.77 -40.44
C ARG A 47 6.57 -42.72 -38.91
N GLU A 48 7.13 -43.70 -38.22
CA GLU A 48 7.13 -43.74 -36.75
C GLU A 48 7.87 -42.56 -36.12
N GLN A 49 8.99 -42.13 -36.71
CA GLN A 49 9.72 -40.94 -36.22
C GLN A 49 8.92 -39.66 -36.43
N VAL A 50 8.21 -39.51 -37.53
CA VAL A 50 7.35 -38.37 -37.80
C VAL A 50 6.19 -38.31 -36.80
N GLU A 51 5.51 -39.44 -36.55
CA GLU A 51 4.44 -39.51 -35.54
C GLU A 51 4.93 -39.15 -34.13
N GLN A 52 6.11 -39.65 -33.73
CA GLN A 52 6.71 -39.30 -32.45
C GLN A 52 7.06 -37.80 -32.34
N MET A 53 7.58 -37.23 -33.45
CA MET A 53 7.89 -35.77 -33.49
C MET A 53 6.61 -34.92 -33.39
N GLU A 54 5.53 -35.32 -34.06
CA GLU A 54 4.23 -34.64 -33.98
C GLU A 54 3.62 -34.72 -32.58
N LEU A 55 3.70 -35.90 -31.93
CA LEU A 55 3.26 -36.03 -30.53
C LEU A 55 4.09 -35.20 -29.59
N ALA A 56 5.40 -35.19 -29.74
CA ALA A 56 6.29 -34.36 -28.94
C ALA A 56 6.02 -32.85 -29.16
N ALA A 57 5.78 -32.43 -30.40
CA ALA A 57 5.43 -31.05 -30.73
C ALA A 57 4.12 -30.61 -30.04
N LYS A 58 3.06 -31.46 -30.11
CA LYS A 58 1.79 -31.19 -29.43
C LYS A 58 1.93 -31.11 -27.91
N GLN A 59 2.73 -32.02 -27.32
CA GLN A 59 3.02 -31.98 -25.88
C GLN A 59 3.77 -30.72 -25.51
N LEU A 60 4.75 -30.31 -26.29
CA LEU A 60 5.54 -29.09 -26.06
C LEU A 60 4.67 -27.83 -26.14
N GLU A 61 3.76 -27.79 -27.13
CA GLU A 61 2.80 -26.70 -27.27
C GLU A 61 1.87 -26.61 -26.03
N SER A 62 1.29 -27.75 -25.63
CA SER A 62 0.44 -27.85 -24.44
C SER A 62 1.17 -27.41 -23.17
N VAL A 63 2.42 -27.83 -22.97
CA VAL A 63 3.24 -27.43 -21.81
C VAL A 63 3.58 -25.94 -21.85
N LYS A 64 3.88 -25.39 -23.04
CA LYS A 64 4.11 -23.96 -23.19
C LYS A 64 2.88 -23.14 -22.82
N ASP A 65 1.70 -23.55 -23.27
CA ASP A 65 0.46 -22.87 -22.93
C ASP A 65 0.17 -22.92 -21.43
N GLN A 66 0.36 -24.11 -20.82
CA GLN A 66 0.22 -24.26 -19.37
C GLN A 66 1.22 -23.38 -18.60
N PHE A 67 2.47 -23.34 -19.04
CA PHE A 67 3.51 -22.51 -18.42
C PHE A 67 3.18 -21.02 -18.54
N THR A 68 2.75 -20.58 -19.71
CA THR A 68 2.37 -19.17 -19.94
C THR A 68 1.21 -18.77 -19.04
N ARG A 69 0.17 -19.63 -18.96
CA ARG A 69 -0.97 -19.40 -18.08
C ARG A 69 -0.56 -19.36 -16.60
N LEU A 70 0.23 -20.35 -16.16
CA LEU A 70 0.71 -20.43 -14.78
C LEU A 70 1.56 -19.20 -14.40
N THR A 71 2.40 -18.74 -15.33
CA THR A 71 3.21 -17.53 -15.11
C THR A 71 2.32 -16.29 -14.90
N ALA A 72 1.29 -16.13 -15.74
CA ALA A 72 0.33 -15.04 -15.63
C ALA A 72 -0.48 -15.13 -14.31
N GLU A 73 -0.92 -16.32 -13.93
CA GLU A 73 -1.62 -16.56 -12.67
C GLU A 73 -0.72 -16.25 -11.46
N TYR A 74 0.55 -16.64 -11.52
CA TYR A 74 1.52 -16.37 -10.45
C TYR A 74 1.81 -14.87 -10.31
N ASP A 75 1.97 -14.14 -11.42
CA ASP A 75 2.17 -12.69 -11.39
C ASP A 75 0.96 -11.97 -10.79
N ASN A 76 -0.25 -12.38 -11.15
CA ASN A 76 -1.48 -11.85 -10.58
C ASN A 76 -1.58 -12.17 -9.08
N TYR A 77 -1.27 -13.40 -8.69
CA TYR A 77 -1.22 -13.81 -7.28
C TYR A 77 -0.21 -12.97 -6.49
N ARG A 78 1.00 -12.81 -7.00
CA ARG A 78 2.05 -12.01 -6.36
C ARG A 78 1.61 -10.56 -6.12
N LYS A 79 1.04 -9.91 -7.16
CA LYS A 79 0.53 -8.54 -7.07
C LYS A 79 -0.59 -8.42 -6.04
N ARG A 80 -1.52 -9.38 -6.02
CA ARG A 80 -2.61 -9.42 -5.05
C ARG A 80 -2.09 -9.60 -3.64
N THR A 81 -1.24 -10.60 -3.41
CA THR A 81 -0.69 -10.89 -2.07
C THR A 81 0.13 -9.73 -1.50
N THR A 82 0.87 -9.00 -2.34
CA THR A 82 1.58 -7.80 -1.88
C THR A 82 0.59 -6.75 -1.39
N LYS A 83 -0.46 -6.46 -2.17
CA LYS A 83 -1.51 -5.50 -1.76
C LYS A 83 -2.26 -5.94 -0.49
N GLU A 84 -2.54 -7.24 -0.37
CA GLU A 84 -3.19 -7.80 0.83
C GLU A 84 -2.29 -7.64 2.07
N LYS A 85 -0.99 -7.89 1.94
CA LYS A 85 -0.04 -7.70 3.05
C LYS A 85 0.05 -6.23 3.49
N ASP A 86 0.13 -5.32 2.52
CA ASP A 86 0.15 -3.88 2.81
C ASP A 86 -1.16 -3.45 3.51
N GLY A 87 -2.31 -3.98 3.05
CA GLY A 87 -3.61 -3.77 3.69
C GLY A 87 -3.64 -4.27 5.14
N ILE A 88 -3.21 -5.50 5.39
CA ILE A 88 -3.16 -6.10 6.74
C ILE A 88 -2.29 -5.25 7.68
N TYR A 89 -1.14 -4.77 7.19
CA TYR A 89 -0.26 -3.92 8.00
C TYR A 89 -0.94 -2.59 8.37
N GLN A 90 -1.63 -1.96 7.42
CA GLN A 90 -2.38 -0.73 7.67
C GLN A 90 -3.55 -0.96 8.63
N ASP A 91 -4.25 -2.07 8.50
CA ASP A 91 -5.38 -2.43 9.37
C ASP A 91 -4.91 -2.67 10.82
N ALA A 92 -3.85 -3.46 10.99
CA ALA A 92 -3.26 -3.70 12.31
C ALA A 92 -2.77 -2.41 12.98
N LYS A 93 -2.18 -1.49 12.19
CA LYS A 93 -1.78 -0.16 12.67
C LYS A 93 -3.00 0.66 13.07
N GLY A 94 -4.07 0.65 12.26
CA GLY A 94 -5.33 1.34 12.55
C GLY A 94 -5.98 0.84 13.84
N ASP A 95 -6.06 -0.48 14.03
CA ASP A 95 -6.61 -1.10 15.24
C ASP A 95 -5.81 -0.73 16.50
N THR A 96 -4.48 -0.68 16.37
CA THR A 96 -3.61 -0.23 17.47
C THR A 96 -3.88 1.23 17.82
N VAL A 97 -3.94 2.11 16.81
CA VAL A 97 -4.24 3.54 17.01
C VAL A 97 -5.60 3.72 17.63
N LYS A 98 -6.61 2.96 17.19
CA LYS A 98 -7.99 3.01 17.73
C LYS A 98 -8.02 2.83 19.25
N ALA A 99 -7.23 1.92 19.80
CA ALA A 99 -7.12 1.74 21.25
C ALA A 99 -6.55 2.99 21.95
N PHE A 100 -5.64 3.73 21.32
CA PHE A 100 -5.10 4.97 21.88
C PHE A 100 -6.06 6.16 21.78
N LEU A 101 -7.09 6.11 20.93
CA LEU A 101 -8.06 7.19 20.81
C LEU A 101 -8.91 7.37 22.09
N GLU A 102 -9.01 6.35 22.96
CA GLU A 102 -9.62 6.52 24.29
C GLU A 102 -8.81 7.47 25.18
N VAL A 103 -7.48 7.46 25.04
CA VAL A 103 -6.60 8.42 25.74
C VAL A 103 -6.80 9.82 25.18
N TYR A 104 -6.97 9.94 23.85
CA TYR A 104 -7.29 11.21 23.21
C TYR A 104 -8.56 11.84 23.79
N ASP A 105 -9.67 11.05 23.85
CA ASP A 105 -10.97 11.52 24.37
C ASP A 105 -10.85 11.95 25.86
N ASN A 106 -10.04 11.25 26.65
CA ASN A 106 -9.80 11.61 28.04
C ASN A 106 -9.01 12.89 28.18
N LEU A 107 -7.99 13.11 27.34
CA LEU A 107 -7.21 14.34 27.30
C LEU A 107 -8.07 15.53 26.86
N GLU A 108 -8.87 15.36 25.82
CA GLU A 108 -9.80 16.38 25.33
C GLU A 108 -10.80 16.79 26.41
N ARG A 109 -11.41 15.81 27.08
CA ARG A 109 -12.35 16.06 28.18
C ARG A 109 -11.68 16.73 29.37
N ALA A 110 -10.44 16.36 29.71
CA ALA A 110 -9.68 16.98 30.78
C ALA A 110 -9.33 18.43 30.45
N ALA A 111 -8.90 18.70 29.20
CA ALA A 111 -8.62 20.06 28.73
C ALA A 111 -9.88 20.96 28.75
N ALA A 112 -11.06 20.39 28.43
CA ALA A 112 -12.33 21.10 28.47
C ALA A 112 -12.86 21.32 29.90
N ALA A 113 -12.57 20.42 30.85
CA ALA A 113 -13.06 20.48 32.22
C ALA A 113 -12.32 21.52 33.11
N GLU A 114 -11.08 21.84 32.81
CA GLU A 114 -10.31 22.83 33.56
C GLU A 114 -10.72 24.27 33.19
N GLY A 115 -11.70 24.78 33.91
CA GLY A 115 -12.37 26.10 33.68
C GLY A 115 -11.56 27.37 34.01
N GLY A 116 -10.24 27.30 34.21
CA GLY A 116 -9.38 28.46 34.49
C GLY A 116 -8.33 28.67 33.41
N GLU A 117 -8.44 29.74 32.64
CA GLU A 117 -7.54 30.03 31.50
C GLU A 117 -6.03 30.12 31.85
N ASP A 118 -5.67 30.32 33.11
CA ASP A 118 -4.29 30.58 33.56
C ASP A 118 -3.69 29.51 34.50
N SER A 119 -4.34 28.35 34.67
CA SER A 119 -3.77 27.30 35.49
C SER A 119 -2.51 26.71 34.85
N PRO A 120 -1.38 26.61 35.61
CA PRO A 120 -0.18 25.92 35.11
C PRO A 120 -0.44 24.48 34.69
N HIS A 121 -1.43 23.82 35.31
CA HIS A 121 -1.83 22.47 35.00
C HIS A 121 -2.50 22.39 33.61
N LYS A 122 -3.36 23.35 33.27
CA LYS A 122 -4.00 23.45 31.96
C LYS A 122 -2.96 23.60 30.84
N LYS A 123 -2.01 24.53 31.02
CA LYS A 123 -0.93 24.71 30.03
C LYS A 123 -0.12 23.44 29.83
N GLY A 124 0.17 22.70 30.90
CA GLY A 124 0.84 21.39 30.80
C GLY A 124 0.03 20.35 30.06
N LEU A 125 -1.28 20.27 30.34
CA LEU A 125 -2.21 19.36 29.68
C LEU A 125 -2.37 19.67 28.19
N ASP A 126 -2.52 20.94 27.84
CA ASP A 126 -2.61 21.40 26.45
C ASP A 126 -1.34 21.06 25.65
N MET A 127 -0.17 21.21 26.27
CA MET A 127 1.09 20.81 25.64
C MET A 127 1.14 19.29 25.36
N ILE A 128 0.72 18.48 26.32
CA ILE A 128 0.66 17.02 26.15
C ILE A 128 -0.34 16.65 25.05
N PHE A 129 -1.50 17.29 25.04
CA PHE A 129 -2.54 17.06 24.04
C PHE A 129 -2.07 17.43 22.62
N GLN A 130 -1.41 18.59 22.47
CA GLN A 130 -0.81 18.99 21.19
C GLN A 130 0.30 18.04 20.75
N GLN A 131 1.13 17.58 21.68
CA GLN A 131 2.15 16.58 21.36
C GLN A 131 1.51 15.27 20.89
N PHE A 132 0.41 14.83 21.53
CA PHE A 132 -0.31 13.63 21.14
C PHE A 132 -0.93 13.76 19.75
N LYS A 133 -1.59 14.89 19.43
CA LYS A 133 -2.08 15.21 18.08
C LYS A 133 -0.94 15.14 17.04
N GLY A 134 0.19 15.76 17.31
CA GLY A 134 1.35 15.71 16.41
C GLY A 134 1.94 14.32 16.21
N ILE A 135 1.80 13.41 17.18
CA ILE A 135 2.17 11.99 17.00
C ILE A 135 1.17 11.28 16.09
N LEU A 136 -0.12 11.50 16.26
CA LEU A 136 -1.16 10.93 15.40
C LEU A 136 -0.96 11.37 13.95
N GLU A 137 -0.71 12.64 13.70
CA GLU A 137 -0.43 13.18 12.36
C GLU A 137 0.81 12.52 11.72
N LYS A 138 1.90 12.34 12.47
CA LYS A 138 3.10 11.61 11.99
C LYS A 138 2.82 10.15 11.65
N LEU A 139 1.84 9.54 12.29
CA LEU A 139 1.36 8.20 11.97
C LEU A 139 0.44 8.18 10.74
N GLY A 140 0.09 9.34 10.19
CA GLY A 140 -0.83 9.49 9.06
C GLY A 140 -2.30 9.40 9.48
N VAL A 141 -2.60 9.68 10.76
CA VAL A 141 -3.94 9.73 11.32
C VAL A 141 -4.40 11.18 11.35
N THR A 142 -5.54 11.46 10.76
CA THR A 142 -6.16 12.79 10.70
C THR A 142 -7.53 12.79 11.35
N GLU A 143 -7.85 13.86 12.05
CA GLU A 143 -9.16 14.06 12.63
C GLU A 143 -10.18 14.44 11.55
N ILE A 144 -11.35 13.83 11.59
CA ILE A 144 -12.46 14.12 10.68
C ILE A 144 -13.12 15.43 11.15
N GLN A 145 -13.02 16.47 10.35
CA GLN A 145 -13.65 17.77 10.62
C GLN A 145 -15.16 17.64 10.38
N ALA A 146 -15.92 17.33 11.44
CA ALA A 146 -17.34 17.09 11.32
C ALA A 146 -18.19 18.35 11.65
N MET A 147 -17.74 19.21 12.57
CA MET A 147 -18.50 20.36 13.04
C MET A 147 -18.83 21.34 11.91
N GLY A 148 -20.13 21.68 11.76
CA GLY A 148 -20.59 22.59 10.73
C GLY A 148 -20.48 22.07 9.29
N GLN A 149 -20.26 20.78 9.13
CA GLN A 149 -20.23 20.11 7.82
C GLN A 149 -21.56 19.37 7.57
N THR A 150 -21.87 19.13 6.32
CA THR A 150 -22.98 18.23 5.97
C THR A 150 -22.68 16.82 6.43
N PHE A 151 -23.65 16.14 7.02
CA PHE A 151 -23.51 14.78 7.51
C PHE A 151 -23.10 13.81 6.39
N ASP A 152 -22.03 13.08 6.62
CA ASP A 152 -21.50 12.03 5.72
C ASP A 152 -21.56 10.67 6.41
N PRO A 153 -22.44 9.75 5.98
CA PRO A 153 -22.56 8.41 6.57
C PRO A 153 -21.29 7.56 6.48
N GLU A 154 -20.39 7.87 5.53
CA GLU A 154 -19.14 7.13 5.39
C GLU A 154 -18.12 7.47 6.47
N LYS A 155 -18.25 8.66 7.11
CA LYS A 155 -17.28 9.17 8.09
C LYS A 155 -17.87 9.48 9.45
N MET A 156 -19.19 9.61 9.54
CA MET A 156 -19.91 10.08 10.73
C MET A 156 -21.03 9.13 11.11
N SER A 157 -21.38 9.11 12.39
CA SER A 157 -22.52 8.38 12.94
C SER A 157 -23.41 9.34 13.70
N ALA A 158 -24.60 9.61 13.19
CA ALA A 158 -25.61 10.45 13.87
C ALA A 158 -26.29 9.64 14.96
N VAL A 159 -26.23 10.14 16.20
CA VAL A 159 -26.87 9.52 17.36
C VAL A 159 -28.07 10.31 17.87
N MET A 160 -28.12 11.60 17.54
CA MET A 160 -29.22 12.50 17.96
C MET A 160 -29.55 13.46 16.81
N HIS A 161 -30.82 13.88 16.75
CA HIS A 161 -31.28 14.98 15.93
C HIS A 161 -31.70 16.16 16.82
N VAL A 162 -31.55 17.36 16.30
CA VAL A 162 -32.02 18.60 16.89
C VAL A 162 -32.74 19.43 15.85
N ASP A 163 -33.86 20.00 16.20
CA ASP A 163 -34.54 20.98 15.38
C ASP A 163 -33.91 22.37 15.66
N ASP A 164 -33.08 22.88 14.77
CA ASP A 164 -32.41 24.16 14.90
C ASP A 164 -32.54 24.94 13.58
N GLU A 165 -33.40 25.96 13.60
CA GLU A 165 -33.66 26.81 12.42
C GLU A 165 -32.43 27.62 11.96
N SER A 166 -31.37 27.71 12.77
CA SER A 166 -30.13 28.43 12.45
C SER A 166 -29.15 27.60 11.60
N LEU A 167 -29.37 26.28 11.53
CA LEU A 167 -28.51 25.34 10.81
C LEU A 167 -29.22 24.79 9.56
N GLY A 168 -28.42 24.37 8.57
CA GLY A 168 -28.95 23.75 7.34
C GLY A 168 -29.48 22.33 7.59
N GLU A 169 -30.23 21.82 6.61
CA GLU A 169 -30.68 20.41 6.62
C GLU A 169 -29.46 19.47 6.62
N ASN A 170 -29.48 18.47 7.52
CA ASN A 170 -28.40 17.49 7.68
C ASN A 170 -27.02 18.09 8.02
N GLU A 171 -26.98 19.27 8.62
CA GLU A 171 -25.74 19.86 9.11
C GLU A 171 -25.39 19.34 10.52
N VAL A 172 -24.10 19.11 10.76
CA VAL A 172 -23.62 18.66 12.08
C VAL A 172 -23.66 19.81 13.07
N ALA A 173 -24.59 19.73 14.01
CA ALA A 173 -24.77 20.72 15.07
C ALA A 173 -23.74 20.58 16.20
N GLN A 174 -23.39 19.35 16.56
CA GLN A 174 -22.43 19.06 17.63
C GLN A 174 -21.70 17.76 17.39
N VAL A 175 -20.43 17.73 17.81
CA VAL A 175 -19.60 16.51 17.81
C VAL A 175 -19.46 16.05 19.26
N PHE A 176 -19.95 14.84 19.55
CA PHE A 176 -19.82 14.23 20.87
C PHE A 176 -18.52 13.46 21.03
N GLN A 177 -18.02 12.88 19.91
CA GLN A 177 -16.76 12.17 19.87
C GLN A 177 -16.08 12.40 18.54
N ALA A 178 -14.82 12.79 18.58
CA ALA A 178 -14.02 13.03 17.39
C ALA A 178 -13.83 11.75 16.55
N GLY A 179 -14.00 11.85 15.24
CA GLY A 179 -13.72 10.80 14.28
C GLY A 179 -12.29 10.88 13.76
N PHE A 180 -11.74 9.75 13.34
CA PHE A 180 -10.37 9.68 12.82
C PHE A 180 -10.29 8.80 11.59
N GLU A 181 -9.50 9.25 10.62
CA GLU A 181 -9.16 8.49 9.43
C GLU A 181 -7.65 8.34 9.27
N MET A 182 -7.21 7.27 8.63
CA MET A 182 -5.81 7.02 8.31
C MET A 182 -5.69 6.58 6.86
N ASN A 183 -4.93 7.35 6.07
CA ASN A 183 -4.73 7.08 4.64
C ASN A 183 -6.05 6.91 3.85
N GLY A 184 -7.09 7.68 4.22
CA GLY A 184 -8.42 7.62 3.58
C GLY A 184 -9.32 6.48 4.07
N LYS A 185 -8.90 5.68 5.06
CA LYS A 185 -9.73 4.67 5.72
C LYS A 185 -10.14 5.16 7.10
N VAL A 186 -11.44 5.09 7.40
CA VAL A 186 -11.97 5.47 8.71
C VAL A 186 -11.56 4.43 9.75
N ILE A 187 -10.85 4.90 10.81
CA ILE A 187 -10.49 4.11 11.99
C ILE A 187 -11.63 4.16 13.02
N ARG A 188 -12.21 5.36 13.20
CA ARG A 188 -13.31 5.62 14.11
C ARG A 188 -14.22 6.69 13.53
N TYR A 189 -15.51 6.40 13.47
CA TYR A 189 -16.53 7.35 13.05
C TYR A 189 -16.66 8.50 14.06
N ALA A 190 -16.88 9.71 13.56
CA ALA A 190 -17.29 10.82 14.43
C ALA A 190 -18.71 10.58 14.93
N ILE A 191 -18.94 10.70 16.25
CA ILE A 191 -20.30 10.63 16.81
C ILE A 191 -20.83 12.06 16.86
N VAL A 192 -21.93 12.30 16.15
CA VAL A 192 -22.44 13.64 15.91
C VAL A 192 -23.92 13.77 16.20
N GLN A 193 -24.34 15.00 16.46
CA GLN A 193 -25.74 15.44 16.44
C GLN A 193 -25.96 16.19 15.14
N VAL A 194 -27.04 15.88 14.45
CA VAL A 194 -27.41 16.47 13.16
C VAL A 194 -28.64 17.34 13.31
N ALA A 195 -28.64 18.48 12.66
CA ALA A 195 -29.78 19.39 12.59
C ALA A 195 -30.75 18.96 11.48
N ASN A 196 -32.05 19.10 11.77
CA ASN A 196 -33.20 18.99 10.85
C ASN A 196 -33.26 17.71 10.03
#